data_348bf87e9eb38c72baf9f06aca4943aa
#
_entry.id   348bf87e9eb38c72baf9f06aca4943aa
#
_cell.length_a   1.000
_cell.length_b   1.000
_cell.length_c   1.000
_cell.angle_alpha   90.00
_cell.angle_beta   90.00
_cell.angle_gamma   90.00
#
_symmetry.space_group_name_H-M   'P 1'
#
loop_
_entity.id
_entity.type
_entity.pdbx_description
1 polymer ?
#
loop_
_entity_poly.entity_id
_entity_poly.type
_entity_poly.pdbx_seq_one_letter_code
_entity_poly.pdbx_strand_id
1 'polypeptide(L)'
;DYNLDHIEMTIHFGPGEEFILHRLDREKRHGRIEILDEQTCRFVADVYDASEMLPWIRTFIGRIEDLQCSSQFVVNTFYEDLRCMEAMYGGDTDAI
;
A
#
# COMPACT_ATOMS: atom_id res chain seq x y z
N ASP A 1 -12.59 -23.05 9.63
CA ASP A 1 -11.63 -22.47 9.04
C ASP A 1 -11.99 -21.21 8.37
N TYR A 2 -11.12 -20.34 8.33
CA TYR A 2 -11.43 -19.01 7.93
C TYR A 2 -10.62 -18.67 6.72
N ASN A 3 -11.28 -18.12 5.74
CA ASN A 3 -10.59 -17.65 4.57
C ASN A 3 -10.11 -16.25 4.86
N LEU A 4 -8.89 -16.16 5.33
CA LEU A 4 -8.27 -14.87 5.55
C LEU A 4 -7.85 -14.28 4.22
N ASP A 5 -7.95 -12.97 4.12
CA ASP A 5 -7.37 -12.27 2.98
C ASP A 5 -5.87 -12.12 3.21
N HIS A 6 -5.09 -12.44 2.19
CA HIS A 6 -3.66 -12.23 2.23
C HIS A 6 -3.33 -10.93 1.50
N ILE A 7 -2.51 -10.09 2.11
CA ILE A 7 -2.15 -8.82 1.48
C ILE A 7 -0.65 -8.61 1.57
N GLU A 8 -0.06 -8.14 0.46
CA GLU A 8 1.35 -7.75 0.38
C GLU A 8 1.43 -6.39 -0.27
N MET A 9 2.12 -5.48 0.41
CA MET A 9 2.25 -4.11 -0.06
C MET A 9 3.73 -3.73 -0.07
N THR A 10 4.26 -3.46 -1.26
CA THR A 10 5.66 -3.07 -1.40
C THR A 10 5.75 -1.55 -1.36
N ILE A 11 6.50 -1.04 -0.41
CA ILE A 11 6.60 0.40 -0.14
C ILE A 11 8.01 0.87 -0.43
N HIS A 12 8.09 1.95 -1.17
CA HIS A 12 9.36 2.64 -1.46
C HIS A 12 9.45 3.91 -0.63
N PHE A 13 10.62 4.16 -0.06
CA PHE A 13 10.85 5.41 0.67
C PHE A 13 12.24 5.94 0.30
N GLY A 14 12.37 7.25 0.25
CA GLY A 14 13.62 7.87 -0.17
C GLY A 14 14.61 8.05 0.98
N PRO A 15 15.80 8.55 0.64
CA PRO A 15 16.78 8.86 1.68
C PRO A 15 16.22 9.88 2.66
N GLY A 16 16.40 9.65 3.93
CA GLY A 16 15.87 10.53 4.96
C GLY A 16 14.41 10.28 5.29
N GLU A 17 13.79 9.29 4.64
CA GLU A 17 12.39 8.99 4.89
C GLU A 17 12.21 7.70 5.66
N GLU A 18 13.19 7.30 6.44
CA GLU A 18 13.08 6.08 7.25
C GLU A 18 11.93 6.13 8.25
N PHE A 19 11.36 7.30 8.48
CA PHE A 19 10.17 7.41 9.33
C PHE A 19 9.02 6.60 8.77
N ILE A 20 8.99 6.37 7.46
CA ILE A 20 7.96 5.52 6.83
C ILE A 20 8.07 4.09 7.35
N LEU A 21 9.31 3.57 7.44
CA LEU A 21 9.53 2.24 7.95
C LEU A 21 9.12 2.13 9.42
N HIS A 22 9.47 3.14 10.21
CA HIS A 22 9.08 3.15 11.63
C HIS A 22 7.57 3.21 11.78
N ARG A 23 6.90 3.98 10.93
CA ARG A 23 5.46 4.07 10.94
C ARG A 23 4.83 2.72 10.60
N LEU A 24 5.32 2.07 9.56
CA LEU A 24 4.82 0.75 9.18
C LEU A 24 5.00 -0.24 10.33
N ASP A 25 6.17 -0.24 10.94
CA ASP A 25 6.46 -1.17 12.03
C ASP A 25 5.54 -0.92 13.22
N ARG A 26 5.22 0.33 13.49
CA ARG A 26 4.35 0.69 14.59
C ARG A 26 2.90 0.35 14.31
N GLU A 27 2.45 0.46 13.05
CA GLU A 27 1.05 0.29 12.69
C GLU A 27 0.72 -1.06 12.08
N LYS A 28 1.69 -1.94 11.94
CA LYS A 28 1.49 -3.21 11.22
C LYS A 28 0.60 -4.22 11.94
N ARG A 29 0.35 -4.01 13.22
CA ARG A 29 -0.47 -4.93 14.03
C ARG A 29 0.07 -6.35 13.96
N HIS A 30 -0.69 -7.28 13.36
CA HIS A 30 -0.28 -8.68 13.25
C HIS A 30 0.49 -8.98 11.98
N GLY A 31 0.71 -7.98 11.13
CA GLY A 31 1.51 -8.16 9.94
C GLY A 31 3.00 -8.17 10.24
N ARG A 32 3.79 -8.37 9.20
CA ARG A 32 5.23 -8.33 9.33
C ARG A 32 5.81 -7.44 8.24
N ILE A 33 7.00 -6.92 8.52
CA ILE A 33 7.72 -6.07 7.58
C ILE A 33 8.97 -6.82 7.14
N GLU A 34 9.17 -6.90 5.82
CA GLU A 34 10.36 -7.51 5.22
C GLU A 34 11.16 -6.39 4.57
N ILE A 35 12.41 -6.27 4.94
CA ILE A 35 13.30 -5.27 4.34
C ILE A 35 13.85 -5.87 3.05
N LEU A 36 13.56 -5.22 1.92
CA LEU A 36 14.01 -5.71 0.63
C LEU A 36 15.34 -5.07 0.22
N ASP A 37 15.49 -3.78 0.48
CA ASP A 37 16.75 -3.09 0.27
C ASP A 37 16.73 -1.80 1.08
N GLU A 38 17.68 -0.89 0.82
CA GLU A 38 17.82 0.32 1.63
C GLU A 38 16.64 1.28 1.51
N GLN A 39 15.85 1.15 0.46
CA GLN A 39 14.76 2.08 0.19
C GLN A 39 13.44 1.38 -0.07
N THR A 40 13.36 0.08 0.18
CA THR A 40 12.15 -0.69 -0.14
C THR A 40 11.87 -1.71 0.94
N CYS A 41 10.63 -1.78 1.37
CA CYS A 41 10.20 -2.82 2.29
C CYS A 41 8.86 -3.38 1.83
N ARG A 42 8.49 -4.52 2.39
CA ARG A 42 7.22 -5.16 2.06
C ARG A 42 6.46 -5.44 3.34
N PHE A 43 5.21 -4.98 3.38
CA PHE A 43 4.28 -5.32 4.44
C PHE A 43 3.50 -6.56 4.01
N VAL A 44 3.41 -7.55 4.89
CA VAL A 44 2.69 -8.80 4.61
C VAL A 44 1.79 -9.10 5.78
N ALA A 45 0.53 -9.44 5.49
CA ALA A 45 -0.42 -9.77 6.55
C ALA A 45 -1.51 -10.68 6.03
N ASP A 46 -2.11 -11.43 6.95
CA ASP A 46 -3.33 -12.20 6.70
C ASP A 46 -4.38 -11.64 7.63
N VAL A 47 -5.49 -11.17 7.07
CA VAL A 47 -6.52 -10.46 7.81
C VAL A 47 -7.90 -10.97 7.43
N TYR A 48 -8.89 -10.74 8.28
CA TYR A 48 -10.25 -11.21 7.99
C TYR A 48 -10.88 -10.47 6.82
N ASP A 49 -10.66 -9.18 6.75
CA ASP A 49 -11.29 -8.37 5.70
C ASP A 49 -10.31 -7.27 5.31
N ALA A 50 -9.59 -7.50 4.22
CA ALA A 50 -8.58 -6.56 3.79
C ALA A 50 -9.18 -5.23 3.34
N SER A 51 -10.47 -5.19 3.00
CA SER A 51 -11.09 -3.93 2.59
C SER A 51 -11.10 -2.91 3.71
N GLU A 52 -11.07 -3.36 4.96
CA GLU A 52 -11.00 -2.44 6.10
C GLU A 52 -9.65 -1.77 6.22
N MET A 53 -8.65 -2.26 5.50
CA MET A 53 -7.33 -1.66 5.49
C MET A 53 -7.18 -0.56 4.44
N LEU A 54 -8.16 -0.41 3.55
CA LEU A 54 -8.04 0.55 2.47
C LEU A 54 -7.74 1.97 2.94
N PRO A 55 -8.38 2.50 3.99
CA PRO A 55 -8.03 3.85 4.45
C PRO A 55 -6.55 3.94 4.86
N TRP A 56 -6.02 2.92 5.50
CA TRP A 56 -4.62 2.90 5.91
C TRP A 56 -3.72 2.77 4.69
N ILE A 57 -4.07 1.89 3.75
CA ILE A 57 -3.31 1.71 2.52
C ILE A 57 -3.23 3.03 1.76
N ARG A 58 -4.33 3.77 1.70
CA ARG A 58 -4.37 5.04 0.98
C ARG A 58 -3.38 6.06 1.55
N THR A 59 -3.04 5.95 2.83
CA THR A 59 -2.09 6.89 3.41
C THR A 59 -0.68 6.71 2.87
N PHE A 60 -0.43 5.62 2.14
CA PHE A 60 0.88 5.37 1.54
C PHE A 60 0.86 5.56 0.02
N ILE A 61 -0.22 6.08 -0.54
CA ILE A 61 -0.29 6.34 -1.98
C ILE A 61 0.86 7.26 -2.37
N GLY A 62 1.49 6.93 -3.51
CA GLY A 62 2.69 7.62 -3.95
C GLY A 62 3.95 6.91 -3.54
N ARG A 63 3.86 5.97 -2.60
CA ARG A 63 5.00 5.19 -2.16
C ARG A 63 4.83 3.70 -2.42
N ILE A 64 3.62 3.27 -2.80
CA ILE A 64 3.33 1.87 -3.05
C ILE A 64 3.77 1.52 -4.45
N GLU A 65 4.74 0.61 -4.56
CA GLU A 65 5.20 0.13 -5.86
C GLU A 65 4.36 -1.03 -6.36
N ASP A 66 3.79 -1.81 -5.45
CA ASP A 66 3.01 -2.97 -5.82
C ASP A 66 2.08 -3.32 -4.68
N LEU A 67 0.87 -3.71 -5.03
CA LEU A 67 -0.13 -4.16 -4.07
C LEU A 67 -0.71 -5.47 -4.56
N GLN A 68 -0.58 -6.52 -3.77
CA GLN A 68 -1.15 -7.83 -4.07
C GLN A 68 -2.08 -8.21 -2.93
N CYS A 69 -3.24 -8.73 -3.28
CA CYS A 69 -4.20 -9.15 -2.28
C CYS A 69 -5.07 -10.24 -2.86
N SER A 70 -5.45 -11.22 -2.03
CA SER A 70 -6.37 -12.25 -2.46
C SER A 70 -7.77 -11.70 -2.67
N SER A 71 -8.08 -10.56 -2.05
CA SER A 71 -9.36 -9.89 -2.29
C SER A 71 -9.25 -9.02 -3.54
N GLN A 72 -9.91 -9.44 -4.60
CA GLN A 72 -9.90 -8.68 -5.85
C GLN A 72 -10.53 -7.30 -5.68
N PHE A 73 -11.50 -7.20 -4.78
CA PHE A 73 -12.13 -5.92 -4.47
C PHE A 73 -11.11 -4.89 -4.00
N VAL A 74 -10.21 -5.30 -3.11
CA VAL A 74 -9.19 -4.41 -2.58
C VAL A 74 -8.25 -3.94 -3.69
N VAL A 75 -7.79 -4.87 -4.53
CA VAL A 75 -6.88 -4.53 -5.63
C VAL A 75 -7.57 -3.60 -6.61
N ASN A 76 -8.80 -3.92 -6.97
CA ASN A 76 -9.54 -3.09 -7.92
C ASN A 76 -9.79 -1.69 -7.38
N THR A 77 -10.14 -1.60 -6.08
CA THR A 77 -10.41 -0.31 -5.46
C THR A 77 -9.14 0.54 -5.40
N PHE A 78 -8.01 -0.08 -5.08
CA PHE A 78 -6.75 0.63 -5.03
C PHE A 78 -6.40 1.21 -6.40
N TYR A 79 -6.51 0.41 -7.46
CA TYR A 79 -6.17 0.89 -8.79
C TYR A 79 -7.18 1.90 -9.30
N GLU A 80 -8.44 1.78 -8.89
CA GLU A 80 -9.44 2.80 -9.24
C GLU A 80 -9.09 4.13 -8.60
N ASP A 81 -8.63 4.12 -7.35
CA ASP A 81 -8.18 5.34 -6.69
C ASP A 81 -7.03 5.98 -7.46
N LEU A 82 -6.08 5.17 -7.94
CA LEU A 82 -4.97 5.71 -8.71
C LEU A 82 -5.45 6.33 -10.02
N ARG A 83 -6.38 5.69 -10.70
CA ARG A 83 -6.93 6.23 -11.94
C ARG A 83 -7.66 7.54 -11.70
N CYS A 84 -8.38 7.64 -10.60
CA CYS A 84 -9.08 8.89 -10.26
C CYS A 84 -8.08 10.00 -9.99
N MET A 85 -7.00 9.69 -9.28
CA MET A 85 -5.98 10.69 -9.00
C MET A 85 -5.30 11.14 -10.29
N GLU A 86 -5.01 10.20 -11.18
CA GLU A 86 -4.40 10.54 -12.46
C GLU A 86 -5.32 11.44 -13.27
N ALA A 87 -6.61 11.14 -13.28
CA ALA A 87 -7.55 11.95 -14.02
C ALA A 87 -7.66 13.37 -13.46
N MET A 88 -7.53 13.50 -12.14
CA MET A 88 -7.67 14.81 -11.49
C MET A 88 -6.40 15.63 -11.55
N TYR A 89 -5.25 14.99 -11.48
CA TYR A 89 -3.98 15.70 -11.33
C TYR A 89 -3.04 15.53 -12.52
N GLY A 90 -3.06 14.35 -13.14
CA GLY A 90 -2.20 14.08 -14.27
C GLY A 90 -2.55 14.89 -15.50
N GLY A 91 -3.85 15.15 -15.71
CA GLY A 91 -4.29 15.93 -16.85
C GLY A 91 -3.78 17.36 -16.79
N ASP A 92 -3.68 17.93 -15.60
CA ASP A 92 -3.17 19.27 -15.44
C ASP A 92 -1.70 19.36 -15.83
N THR A 93 -0.96 18.31 -15.52
CA THR A 93 0.45 18.26 -15.89
C THR A 93 0.63 18.24 -17.38
N ASP A 94 -0.22 17.48 -18.06
CA ASP A 94 -0.13 17.35 -19.50
C ASP A 94 -0.52 18.61 -20.22
N ALA A 95 -1.34 19.44 -19.59
CA ALA A 95 -1.78 20.68 -20.20
C ALA A 95 -0.68 21.73 -20.25
N ILE A 96 0.37 21.52 -19.52
CA ILE A 96 1.50 22.42 -19.49
C ILE A 96 2.52 22.02 -20.53
#